data_78ba359dbc7636f9e25d86ff89975fd3
#
_entry.id   78ba359dbc7636f9e25d86ff89975fd3
#
_cell.length_a   1.000
_cell.length_b   1.000
_cell.length_c   1.000
_cell.angle_alpha   90.00
_cell.angle_beta   90.00
_cell.angle_gamma   90.00
#
_symmetry.space_group_name_H-M   'P 1'
#
loop_
_entity.id
_entity.type
_entity.pdbx_description
1 polymer ?
#
loop_
_entity_poly.entity_id
_entity_poly.type
_entity_poly.pdbx_seq_one_letter_code
_entity_poly.pdbx_strand_id
1 'polypeptide(L)'
;RHNPFSYKPEGFVNGIGHGSTFQDIHGNYWNIGTSTISKRHMFERRVSLYPVFFDKDGDAYAYTAWGDYPMIVPDKKVSSPQDLFPEWMLLSYKKEVETSSTLEGYPAANAVNEDIRTWWSAKTADKGEFMTVDLGQNSKIYAIQINFADQDAMISGKVDSTFYQYRIEDSQDGITWNMTVDKSENKVEAPNDYIQLDKPVNARYVRITNIYFPSGKFSISGLRVFGKVDKPLPA
;
A
#
# COMPACT_ATOMS: atom_id res chain seq x y z
N ARG A 1 -24.09 -18.03 -8.78
CA ARG A 1 -22.90 -18.00 -9.66
C ARG A 1 -22.50 -16.55 -9.84
N HIS A 2 -21.30 -16.23 -9.48
CA HIS A 2 -20.78 -14.86 -9.57
C HIS A 2 -19.92 -14.74 -10.82
N ASN A 3 -20.26 -13.77 -11.65
CA ASN A 3 -19.51 -13.37 -12.81
C ASN A 3 -19.37 -11.84 -12.76
N PRO A 4 -18.16 -11.27 -12.78
CA PRO A 4 -16.88 -11.92 -13.10
C PRO A 4 -16.27 -12.72 -11.94
N PHE A 5 -15.44 -13.71 -12.28
CA PHE A 5 -14.77 -14.62 -11.35
C PHE A 5 -13.87 -13.90 -10.31
N SER A 6 -13.13 -12.89 -10.73
CA SER A 6 -12.26 -12.06 -9.89
C SER A 6 -12.80 -10.63 -9.85
N TYR A 7 -13.91 -10.43 -9.17
CA TYR A 7 -14.55 -9.11 -9.09
C TYR A 7 -14.02 -8.31 -7.91
N LYS A 8 -13.51 -7.12 -8.19
CA LYS A 8 -13.05 -6.16 -7.19
C LYS A 8 -13.41 -4.74 -7.60
N PRO A 9 -14.63 -4.28 -7.25
CA PRO A 9 -15.13 -2.94 -7.60
C PRO A 9 -14.58 -1.85 -6.67
N GLU A 10 -14.16 -2.23 -5.47
CA GLU A 10 -13.80 -1.34 -4.36
C GLU A 10 -12.47 -1.73 -3.74
N GLY A 11 -11.99 -0.92 -2.83
CA GLY A 11 -10.73 -1.06 -2.13
C GLY A 11 -9.64 -0.17 -2.72
N PHE A 12 -8.43 -0.29 -2.19
CA PHE A 12 -7.30 0.53 -2.59
C PHE A 12 -7.00 0.38 -4.08
N VAL A 13 -6.91 -0.86 -4.56
CA VAL A 13 -6.71 -1.21 -5.97
C VAL A 13 -7.99 -1.85 -6.51
N ASN A 14 -8.34 -1.56 -7.75
CA ASN A 14 -9.54 -2.09 -8.39
C ASN A 14 -9.31 -2.51 -9.85
N GLY A 15 -10.38 -3.00 -10.50
CA GLY A 15 -10.37 -3.28 -11.93
C GLY A 15 -9.53 -4.48 -12.31
N ILE A 16 -9.69 -5.59 -11.61
CA ILE A 16 -8.97 -6.83 -11.90
C ILE A 16 -9.50 -7.43 -13.19
N GLY A 17 -8.58 -7.80 -14.07
CA GLY A 17 -8.90 -8.48 -15.32
C GLY A 17 -7.69 -9.16 -15.93
N HIS A 18 -7.88 -9.73 -17.12
CA HIS A 18 -6.84 -10.37 -17.92
C HIS A 18 -6.01 -11.37 -17.09
N GLY A 19 -6.67 -12.33 -16.46
CA GLY A 19 -6.06 -13.24 -15.49
C GLY A 19 -6.09 -14.70 -15.90
N SER A 20 -5.35 -15.49 -15.15
CA SER A 20 -5.30 -16.95 -15.24
C SER A 20 -5.27 -17.56 -13.85
N THR A 21 -5.75 -18.79 -13.74
CA THR A 21 -5.72 -19.55 -12.50
C THR A 21 -4.66 -20.66 -12.60
N PHE A 22 -3.88 -20.83 -11.54
CA PHE A 22 -2.87 -21.87 -11.44
C PHE A 22 -2.88 -22.52 -10.06
N GLN A 23 -2.27 -23.68 -9.94
CA GLN A 23 -2.06 -24.38 -8.68
C GLN A 23 -0.60 -24.29 -8.27
N ASP A 24 -0.34 -24.00 -6.99
CA ASP A 24 1.02 -24.01 -6.43
C ASP A 24 1.48 -25.43 -6.05
N ILE A 25 2.72 -25.55 -5.63
CA ILE A 25 3.34 -26.84 -5.23
C ILE A 25 2.71 -27.45 -3.98
N HIS A 26 1.96 -26.68 -3.20
CA HIS A 26 1.27 -27.13 -1.99
C HIS A 26 -0.19 -27.48 -2.25
N GLY A 27 -0.67 -27.34 -3.50
CA GLY A 27 -2.03 -27.65 -3.90
C GLY A 27 -3.02 -26.50 -3.68
N ASN A 28 -2.56 -25.28 -3.40
CA ASN A 28 -3.41 -24.09 -3.34
C ASN A 28 -3.64 -23.54 -4.75
N TYR A 29 -4.82 -23.00 -4.96
CA TYR A 29 -5.16 -22.35 -6.22
C TYR A 29 -5.06 -20.82 -6.11
N TRP A 30 -4.54 -20.20 -7.14
CA TRP A 30 -4.32 -18.77 -7.23
C TRP A 30 -4.84 -18.22 -8.54
N ASN A 31 -5.46 -17.06 -8.49
CA ASN A 31 -5.78 -16.27 -9.67
C ASN A 31 -4.79 -15.11 -9.77
N ILE A 32 -4.00 -15.11 -10.84
CA ILE A 32 -3.14 -14.01 -11.21
C ILE A 32 -3.86 -13.14 -12.23
N GLY A 33 -3.83 -11.84 -12.06
CA GLY A 33 -4.47 -10.91 -12.97
C GLY A 33 -3.77 -9.56 -12.96
N THR A 34 -4.35 -8.59 -13.65
CA THR A 34 -3.86 -7.22 -13.66
C THR A 34 -4.84 -6.29 -12.98
N SER A 35 -4.34 -5.35 -12.20
CA SER A 35 -5.14 -4.30 -11.57
C SER A 35 -4.63 -2.91 -11.94
N THR A 36 -5.54 -1.94 -11.93
CA THR A 36 -5.20 -0.55 -12.18
C THR A 36 -4.60 0.07 -10.93
N ILE A 37 -3.45 0.69 -11.08
CA ILE A 37 -2.72 1.33 -9.98
C ILE A 37 -2.47 2.81 -10.21
N SER A 38 -2.82 3.33 -11.40
CA SER A 38 -2.67 4.74 -11.74
C SER A 38 -3.88 5.24 -12.51
N LYS A 39 -4.23 6.52 -12.30
CA LYS A 39 -5.29 7.20 -13.03
C LYS A 39 -4.79 7.90 -14.30
N ARG A 40 -3.53 8.26 -14.33
CA ARG A 40 -2.96 9.01 -15.44
C ARG A 40 -2.75 8.18 -16.67
N HIS A 41 -2.41 6.92 -16.47
CA HIS A 41 -2.16 6.00 -17.56
C HIS A 41 -3.02 4.76 -17.39
N MET A 42 -4.15 4.69 -18.09
CA MET A 42 -5.12 3.58 -17.99
C MET A 42 -4.52 2.20 -18.29
N PHE A 43 -3.36 2.15 -18.93
CA PHE A 43 -2.61 0.92 -19.21
C PHE A 43 -1.50 0.63 -18.19
N GLU A 44 -1.28 1.51 -17.22
CA GLU A 44 -0.38 1.19 -16.13
C GLU A 44 -1.06 0.22 -15.18
N ARG A 45 -0.68 -1.04 -15.30
CA ARG A 45 -1.25 -2.14 -14.55
C ARG A 45 -0.15 -2.89 -13.83
N ARG A 46 -0.47 -3.44 -12.66
CA ARG A 46 0.42 -4.34 -11.93
C ARG A 46 -0.23 -5.69 -11.78
N VAL A 47 0.61 -6.68 -11.58
CA VAL A 47 0.18 -8.04 -11.29
C VAL A 47 -0.49 -8.06 -9.92
N SER A 48 -1.67 -8.65 -9.87
CA SER A 48 -2.40 -8.94 -8.65
C SER A 48 -2.53 -10.46 -8.48
N LEU A 49 -2.45 -10.92 -7.25
CA LEU A 49 -2.54 -12.33 -6.91
C LEU A 49 -3.63 -12.52 -5.84
N TYR A 50 -4.58 -13.40 -6.11
CA TYR A 50 -5.69 -13.71 -5.22
C TYR A 50 -5.82 -15.21 -5.02
N PRO A 51 -6.07 -15.67 -3.79
CA PRO A 51 -6.34 -17.08 -3.54
C PRO A 51 -7.69 -17.48 -4.14
N VAL A 52 -7.75 -18.71 -4.62
CA VAL A 52 -8.96 -19.33 -5.17
C VAL A 52 -9.37 -20.47 -4.27
N PHE A 53 -10.62 -20.46 -3.89
CA PHE A 53 -11.24 -21.50 -3.09
C PHE A 53 -12.43 -22.13 -3.86
N PHE A 54 -12.92 -23.22 -3.37
CA PHE A 54 -14.09 -23.92 -3.89
C PHE A 54 -15.18 -23.92 -2.84
N ASP A 55 -16.39 -23.64 -3.24
CA ASP A 55 -17.52 -23.72 -2.35
C ASP A 55 -18.00 -25.17 -2.15
N LYS A 56 -19.08 -25.34 -1.39
CA LYS A 56 -19.66 -26.69 -1.09
C LYS A 56 -20.16 -27.44 -2.33
N ASP A 57 -20.45 -26.72 -3.42
CA ASP A 57 -20.94 -27.28 -4.67
C ASP A 57 -19.80 -27.54 -5.68
N GLY A 58 -18.55 -27.19 -5.29
CA GLY A 58 -17.35 -27.34 -6.10
C GLY A 58 -17.13 -26.17 -7.07
N ASP A 59 -17.90 -25.11 -6.96
CA ASP A 59 -17.72 -23.91 -7.79
C ASP A 59 -16.52 -23.09 -7.27
N ALA A 60 -15.59 -22.76 -8.18
CA ALA A 60 -14.41 -21.98 -7.84
C ALA A 60 -14.74 -20.49 -7.68
N TYR A 61 -14.12 -19.82 -6.72
CA TYR A 61 -14.19 -18.38 -6.56
C TYR A 61 -12.83 -17.77 -6.14
N ALA A 62 -12.46 -16.63 -6.72
CA ALA A 62 -11.29 -15.88 -6.28
C ALA A 62 -11.68 -14.99 -5.09
N TYR A 63 -10.92 -15.11 -4.01
CA TYR A 63 -11.16 -14.31 -2.81
C TYR A 63 -10.41 -12.98 -2.93
N THR A 64 -11.10 -11.92 -3.32
CA THR A 64 -10.54 -10.60 -3.60
C THR A 64 -10.66 -9.62 -2.43
N ALA A 65 -11.38 -9.97 -1.37
CA ALA A 65 -11.68 -9.08 -0.26
C ALA A 65 -10.42 -8.52 0.45
N TRP A 66 -9.36 -9.32 0.57
CA TRP A 66 -8.10 -8.94 1.19
C TRP A 66 -6.94 -8.82 0.20
N GLY A 67 -7.22 -8.80 -1.10
CA GLY A 67 -6.19 -8.79 -2.11
C GLY A 67 -5.31 -7.54 -2.12
N ASP A 68 -5.72 -6.47 -1.43
CA ASP A 68 -4.92 -5.24 -1.25
C ASP A 68 -4.17 -5.21 0.09
N TYR A 69 -4.32 -6.25 0.90
CA TYR A 69 -3.73 -6.36 2.23
C TYR A 69 -2.61 -7.39 2.23
N PRO A 70 -1.65 -7.27 3.14
CA PRO A 70 -0.62 -8.30 3.31
C PRO A 70 -1.23 -9.68 3.54
N MET A 71 -0.69 -10.67 2.86
CA MET A 71 -1.08 -12.07 3.01
C MET A 71 0.11 -12.89 3.47
N ILE A 72 -0.18 -13.96 4.22
CA ILE A 72 0.80 -15.01 4.50
C ILE A 72 0.99 -15.82 3.22
N VAL A 73 2.23 -15.98 2.77
CA VAL A 73 2.55 -16.95 1.72
C VAL A 73 2.59 -18.33 2.37
N PRO A 74 1.66 -19.24 2.03
CA PRO A 74 1.55 -20.52 2.71
C PRO A 74 2.65 -21.50 2.27
N ASP A 75 3.16 -22.26 3.22
CA ASP A 75 4.09 -23.38 3.00
C ASP A 75 3.38 -24.74 2.97
N LYS A 76 2.05 -24.75 3.00
CA LYS A 76 1.16 -25.93 3.00
C LYS A 76 -0.17 -25.59 2.34
N LYS A 77 -0.98 -26.61 2.12
CA LYS A 77 -2.36 -26.42 1.67
C LYS A 77 -3.17 -25.70 2.74
N VAL A 78 -3.87 -24.64 2.34
CA VAL A 78 -4.79 -23.87 3.19
C VAL A 78 -6.25 -24.21 2.83
N SER A 79 -7.14 -24.10 3.78
CA SER A 79 -8.55 -24.46 3.62
C SER A 79 -9.49 -23.26 3.52
N SER A 80 -9.05 -22.11 3.99
CA SER A 80 -9.88 -20.90 4.05
C SER A 80 -9.05 -19.62 3.83
N PRO A 81 -9.69 -18.51 3.43
CA PRO A 81 -9.02 -17.21 3.35
C PRO A 81 -8.39 -16.77 4.67
N GLN A 82 -8.98 -17.16 5.81
CA GLN A 82 -8.50 -16.81 7.15
C GLN A 82 -7.10 -17.36 7.43
N ASP A 83 -6.75 -18.51 6.84
CA ASP A 83 -5.41 -19.11 6.99
C ASP A 83 -4.29 -18.24 6.36
N LEU A 84 -4.65 -17.31 5.48
CA LEU A 84 -3.73 -16.42 4.79
C LEU A 84 -3.66 -15.01 5.43
N PHE A 85 -4.51 -14.74 6.42
CA PHE A 85 -4.60 -13.43 7.03
C PHE A 85 -3.62 -13.30 8.22
N PRO A 86 -2.66 -12.36 8.20
CA PRO A 86 -1.69 -12.19 9.28
C PRO A 86 -2.28 -11.48 10.51
N GLU A 87 -3.59 -11.21 10.52
CA GLU A 87 -4.32 -10.44 11.56
C GLU A 87 -3.81 -8.99 11.70
N TRP A 88 -3.25 -8.43 10.65
CA TRP A 88 -2.85 -7.03 10.64
C TRP A 88 -3.97 -6.14 10.10
N MET A 89 -4.28 -5.10 10.85
CA MET A 89 -5.23 -4.09 10.45
C MET A 89 -4.53 -2.97 9.68
N LEU A 90 -5.26 -2.25 8.85
CA LEU A 90 -4.81 -1.01 8.25
C LEU A 90 -4.98 0.12 9.28
N LEU A 91 -3.89 0.47 9.94
CA LEU A 91 -3.87 1.43 11.05
C LEU A 91 -3.99 2.89 10.58
N SER A 92 -3.59 3.18 9.34
CA SER A 92 -3.58 4.54 8.77
C SER A 92 -4.91 4.97 8.15
N TYR A 93 -5.90 4.09 8.01
CA TYR A 93 -7.15 4.41 7.32
C TYR A 93 -7.90 5.60 7.93
N LYS A 94 -8.09 6.66 7.12
CA LYS A 94 -8.77 7.92 7.51
C LYS A 94 -8.24 8.56 8.79
N LYS A 95 -6.95 8.40 9.04
CA LYS A 95 -6.27 9.02 10.17
C LYS A 95 -5.86 10.46 9.86
N GLU A 96 -5.56 11.22 10.92
CA GLU A 96 -5.06 12.58 10.79
C GLU A 96 -3.66 12.57 10.16
N VAL A 97 -3.42 13.54 9.29
CA VAL A 97 -2.19 13.67 8.52
C VAL A 97 -1.67 15.09 8.58
N GLU A 98 -0.42 15.23 8.99
CA GLU A 98 0.36 16.48 8.92
C GLU A 98 1.32 16.40 7.73
N THR A 99 1.54 17.53 7.04
CA THR A 99 2.43 17.59 5.87
C THR A 99 3.26 18.86 5.89
N SER A 100 4.45 18.80 5.29
CA SER A 100 5.32 19.97 5.09
C SER A 100 4.66 21.04 4.23
N SER A 101 3.96 20.61 3.18
CA SER A 101 3.21 21.47 2.27
C SER A 101 2.09 20.68 1.59
N THR A 102 1.09 21.39 1.05
CA THR A 102 0.00 20.75 0.29
C THR A 102 -0.31 21.59 -0.94
N LEU A 103 -0.31 20.95 -2.11
CA LEU A 103 -0.75 21.54 -3.35
C LEU A 103 -2.27 21.67 -3.36
N GLU A 104 -2.79 22.80 -3.81
CA GLU A 104 -4.23 23.02 -3.93
C GLU A 104 -4.90 21.95 -4.80
N GLY A 105 -6.02 21.40 -4.33
CA GLY A 105 -6.75 20.32 -4.98
C GLY A 105 -6.24 18.89 -4.65
N TYR A 106 -5.13 18.75 -3.90
CA TYR A 106 -4.54 17.45 -3.55
C TYR A 106 -4.35 17.29 -2.03
N PRO A 107 -5.43 17.21 -1.26
CA PRO A 107 -5.38 17.24 0.20
C PRO A 107 -4.70 16.01 0.79
N ALA A 108 -4.09 16.18 1.96
CA ALA A 108 -3.36 15.14 2.68
C ALA A 108 -4.20 13.87 2.97
N ALA A 109 -5.50 14.05 3.25
CA ALA A 109 -6.42 12.95 3.52
C ALA A 109 -6.53 11.93 2.37
N ASN A 110 -6.20 12.32 1.14
CA ASN A 110 -6.21 11.41 0.00
C ASN A 110 -5.17 10.29 0.11
N ALA A 111 -4.09 10.49 0.83
CA ALA A 111 -3.05 9.47 1.01
C ALA A 111 -3.45 8.35 2.00
N VAL A 112 -4.56 8.50 2.71
CA VAL A 112 -5.02 7.54 3.74
C VAL A 112 -6.50 7.14 3.57
N ASN A 113 -7.10 7.39 2.40
CA ASN A 113 -8.52 7.15 2.14
C ASN A 113 -8.84 5.80 1.47
N GLU A 114 -7.81 4.99 1.15
CA GLU A 114 -7.94 3.71 0.44
C GLU A 114 -8.50 3.82 -1.00
N ASP A 115 -8.22 4.92 -1.67
CA ASP A 115 -8.49 5.08 -3.11
C ASP A 115 -7.23 5.52 -3.86
N ILE A 116 -6.57 4.58 -4.52
CA ILE A 116 -5.34 4.82 -5.30
C ILE A 116 -5.52 5.85 -6.43
N ARG A 117 -6.75 6.19 -6.78
CA ARG A 117 -7.10 7.15 -7.83
C ARG A 117 -7.04 8.60 -7.33
N THR A 118 -6.92 8.81 -6.05
CA THR A 118 -6.73 10.11 -5.41
C THR A 118 -5.37 10.14 -4.71
N TRP A 119 -4.78 11.32 -4.56
CA TRP A 119 -3.48 11.44 -3.92
C TRP A 119 -3.31 12.78 -3.23
N TRP A 120 -2.42 12.82 -2.28
CA TRP A 120 -1.83 14.04 -1.78
C TRP A 120 -0.62 14.41 -2.62
N SER A 121 -0.40 15.73 -2.79
CA SER A 121 0.83 16.26 -3.36
C SER A 121 1.38 17.39 -2.50
N ALA A 122 2.67 17.33 -2.22
CA ALA A 122 3.42 18.49 -1.77
C ALA A 122 3.46 19.56 -2.89
N LYS A 123 3.81 20.80 -2.53
CA LYS A 123 3.98 21.88 -3.51
C LYS A 123 5.22 21.70 -4.39
N THR A 124 6.21 20.98 -3.90
CA THR A 124 7.50 20.73 -4.57
C THR A 124 7.91 19.27 -4.50
N ALA A 125 9.04 18.93 -5.11
CA ALA A 125 9.75 17.67 -4.91
C ALA A 125 11.03 17.86 -4.09
N ASP A 126 11.15 18.98 -3.37
CA ASP A 126 12.35 19.30 -2.63
C ASP A 126 12.66 18.28 -1.55
N LYS A 127 13.93 18.08 -1.31
CA LYS A 127 14.36 17.26 -0.17
C LYS A 127 13.84 17.86 1.13
N GLY A 128 13.21 17.01 1.95
CA GLY A 128 12.62 17.42 3.22
C GLY A 128 11.10 17.62 3.18
N GLU A 129 10.45 17.56 2.01
CA GLU A 129 8.99 17.43 1.98
C GLU A 129 8.59 16.14 2.72
N PHE A 130 7.56 16.23 3.58
CA PHE A 130 7.17 15.09 4.43
C PHE A 130 5.67 14.94 4.59
N MET A 131 5.28 13.76 5.01
CA MET A 131 3.94 13.41 5.47
C MET A 131 4.05 12.60 6.76
N THR A 132 3.29 12.96 7.78
CA THR A 132 3.17 12.26 9.06
C THR A 132 1.73 11.82 9.26
N VAL A 133 1.52 10.55 9.56
CA VAL A 133 0.20 10.01 9.97
C VAL A 133 0.19 9.80 11.47
N ASP A 134 -0.85 10.32 12.15
CA ASP A 134 -1.15 10.01 13.54
C ASP A 134 -2.11 8.81 13.60
N LEU A 135 -1.63 7.67 14.05
CA LEU A 135 -2.44 6.44 14.18
C LEU A 135 -3.50 6.54 15.30
N GLY A 136 -3.47 7.63 16.10
CA GLY A 136 -4.40 7.90 17.20
C GLY A 136 -4.03 7.22 18.50
N GLN A 137 -3.21 6.18 18.48
CA GLN A 137 -2.70 5.47 19.65
C GLN A 137 -1.41 4.74 19.31
N ASN A 138 -0.63 4.38 20.31
CA ASN A 138 0.49 3.47 20.13
C ASN A 138 -0.01 2.14 19.58
N SER A 139 0.63 1.68 18.52
CA SER A 139 0.26 0.47 17.80
C SER A 139 1.52 -0.31 17.43
N LYS A 140 1.40 -1.62 17.32
CA LYS A 140 2.50 -2.47 16.88
C LYS A 140 2.48 -2.58 15.36
N ILE A 141 3.44 -1.94 14.70
CA ILE A 141 3.54 -1.83 13.25
C ILE A 141 4.43 -2.97 12.73
N TYR A 142 3.94 -3.69 11.72
CA TYR A 142 4.62 -4.82 11.09
C TYR A 142 5.04 -4.53 9.65
N ALA A 143 4.26 -3.73 8.93
CA ALA A 143 4.57 -3.40 7.54
C ALA A 143 4.07 -2.01 7.17
N ILE A 144 4.73 -1.40 6.19
CA ILE A 144 4.37 -0.11 5.62
C ILE A 144 4.38 -0.25 4.10
N GLN A 145 3.35 0.25 3.45
CA GLN A 145 3.28 0.33 2.00
C GLN A 145 3.13 1.79 1.58
N ILE A 146 3.95 2.18 0.60
CA ILE A 146 3.89 3.50 -0.01
C ILE A 146 3.56 3.32 -1.47
N ASN A 147 2.56 4.06 -1.94
CA ASN A 147 2.25 4.18 -3.36
C ASN A 147 2.48 5.64 -3.75
N PHE A 148 3.56 5.89 -4.46
CA PHE A 148 3.85 7.21 -5.01
C PHE A 148 2.87 7.53 -6.14
N ALA A 149 2.52 8.81 -6.26
CA ALA A 149 1.67 9.32 -7.33
C ALA A 149 2.48 10.10 -8.37
N ASP A 150 1.83 10.45 -9.49
CA ASP A 150 2.49 11.03 -10.67
C ASP A 150 2.17 12.52 -10.83
N GLN A 151 2.10 13.30 -9.73
CA GLN A 151 1.77 14.72 -9.82
C GLN A 151 2.82 15.48 -10.61
N ASP A 152 2.42 16.05 -11.75
CA ASP A 152 3.28 16.76 -12.70
C ASP A 152 4.50 15.95 -13.20
N ALA A 153 4.42 14.62 -13.11
CA ALA A 153 5.46 13.74 -13.61
C ALA A 153 5.52 13.77 -15.14
N MET A 154 6.72 13.62 -15.68
CA MET A 154 6.94 13.47 -17.11
C MET A 154 6.52 12.06 -17.53
N ILE A 155 5.40 11.94 -18.25
CA ILE A 155 4.83 10.66 -18.68
C ILE A 155 5.51 10.08 -19.91
N SER A 156 6.00 10.97 -20.77
CA SER A 156 6.74 10.59 -21.99
C SER A 156 8.03 11.39 -22.06
N GLY A 157 9.13 10.70 -22.31
CA GLY A 157 10.44 11.31 -22.40
C GLY A 157 11.47 10.55 -21.58
N LYS A 158 12.71 10.99 -21.70
CA LYS A 158 13.83 10.40 -20.97
C LYS A 158 13.88 11.04 -19.60
N VAL A 159 13.69 10.28 -18.54
CA VAL A 159 13.98 10.71 -17.17
C VAL A 159 15.38 10.23 -16.80
N ASP A 160 16.09 11.00 -15.99
CA ASP A 160 17.45 10.65 -15.56
C ASP A 160 17.47 9.46 -14.62
N SER A 161 16.38 9.26 -13.88
CA SER A 161 16.21 8.11 -13.00
C SER A 161 14.71 7.81 -12.76
N THR A 162 14.43 6.58 -12.32
CA THR A 162 13.07 6.12 -12.00
C THR A 162 12.93 5.68 -10.54
N PHE A 163 13.98 5.83 -9.74
CA PHE A 163 13.96 5.42 -8.33
C PHE A 163 13.52 6.56 -7.40
N TYR A 164 13.00 6.17 -6.25
CA TYR A 164 12.58 7.05 -5.16
C TYR A 164 13.54 6.88 -4.00
N GLN A 165 13.97 8.01 -3.38
CA GLN A 165 14.76 7.98 -2.14
C GLN A 165 13.99 8.69 -1.05
N TYR A 166 13.86 8.03 0.09
CA TYR A 166 13.08 8.53 1.21
C TYR A 166 13.53 7.87 2.52
N ARG A 167 13.02 8.41 3.62
CA ARG A 167 13.14 7.82 4.95
C ARG A 167 11.78 7.64 5.56
N ILE A 168 11.64 6.60 6.38
CA ILE A 168 10.49 6.43 7.25
C ILE A 168 10.99 6.45 8.68
N GLU A 169 10.35 7.26 9.47
CA GLU A 169 10.62 7.44 10.89
C GLU A 169 9.35 7.16 11.68
N ASP A 170 9.52 6.62 12.88
CA ASP A 170 8.45 6.37 13.84
C ASP A 170 8.62 7.19 15.10
N SER A 171 7.51 7.48 15.78
CA SER A 171 7.50 8.18 17.05
C SER A 171 6.31 7.75 17.91
N GLN A 172 6.52 7.76 19.24
CA GLN A 172 5.43 7.54 20.21
C GLN A 172 4.79 8.85 20.69
N ASP A 173 5.54 9.95 20.66
CA ASP A 173 5.18 11.25 21.24
C ASP A 173 5.07 12.39 20.20
N GLY A 174 5.46 12.13 18.94
CA GLY A 174 5.53 13.13 17.87
C GLY A 174 6.72 14.08 17.96
N ILE A 175 7.60 13.90 18.94
CA ILE A 175 8.75 14.77 19.25
C ILE A 175 10.05 14.02 19.00
N THR A 176 10.16 12.82 19.56
CA THR A 176 11.34 11.95 19.44
C THR A 176 11.12 10.97 18.30
N TRP A 177 11.99 11.01 17.30
CA TRP A 177 11.87 10.20 16.09
C TRP A 177 12.97 9.16 15.98
N ASN A 178 12.61 7.93 15.64
CA ASN A 178 13.52 6.82 15.37
C ASN A 178 13.48 6.47 13.89
N MET A 179 14.64 6.11 13.34
CA MET A 179 14.71 5.64 11.95
C MET A 179 14.17 4.22 11.85
N THR A 180 13.07 4.06 11.12
CA THR A 180 12.47 2.74 10.85
C THR A 180 12.98 2.17 9.53
N VAL A 181 13.03 3.00 8.48
CA VAL A 181 13.49 2.60 7.15
C VAL A 181 14.32 3.73 6.55
N ASP A 182 15.55 3.41 6.12
CA ASP A 182 16.38 4.33 5.36
C ASP A 182 16.58 3.83 3.93
N LYS A 183 15.92 4.50 2.98
CA LYS A 183 16.09 4.30 1.54
C LYS A 183 16.73 5.50 0.85
N SER A 184 17.53 6.28 1.58
CA SER A 184 18.21 7.47 1.05
C SER A 184 19.24 7.16 -0.05
N GLU A 185 19.71 5.92 -0.13
CA GLU A 185 20.65 5.45 -1.16
C GLU A 185 20.00 4.48 -2.16
N ASN A 186 18.65 4.36 -2.16
CA ASN A 186 17.95 3.46 -3.06
C ASN A 186 18.18 3.85 -4.52
N LYS A 187 18.38 2.84 -5.36
CA LYS A 187 18.50 2.98 -6.83
C LYS A 187 17.59 2.01 -7.59
N VAL A 188 16.65 1.40 -6.88
CA VAL A 188 15.67 0.47 -7.47
C VAL A 188 14.36 1.22 -7.66
N GLU A 189 13.77 1.07 -8.84
CA GLU A 189 12.44 1.58 -9.12
C GLU A 189 11.40 0.81 -8.31
N ALA A 190 10.70 1.49 -7.42
CA ALA A 190 9.63 0.93 -6.60
C ALA A 190 8.53 1.98 -6.36
N PRO A 191 7.70 2.28 -7.37
CA PRO A 191 6.61 3.26 -7.22
C PRO A 191 5.52 2.78 -6.25
N ASN A 192 5.45 1.47 -6.02
CA ASN A 192 4.57 0.83 -5.05
C ASN A 192 5.45 -0.03 -4.14
N ASP A 193 5.98 0.57 -3.09
CA ASP A 193 6.97 -0.06 -2.22
C ASP A 193 6.31 -0.63 -0.97
N TYR A 194 6.32 -1.96 -0.85
CA TYR A 194 5.87 -2.69 0.33
C TYR A 194 7.06 -3.11 1.17
N ILE A 195 7.08 -2.70 2.42
CA ILE A 195 8.17 -2.93 3.36
C ILE A 195 7.63 -3.68 4.56
N GLN A 196 7.98 -4.95 4.66
CA GLN A 196 7.79 -5.71 5.89
C GLN A 196 8.97 -5.44 6.80
N LEU A 197 8.70 -5.08 8.05
CA LEU A 197 9.74 -4.80 9.04
C LEU A 197 10.29 -6.12 9.59
N ASP A 198 11.62 -6.25 9.69
CA ASP A 198 12.27 -7.42 10.29
C ASP A 198 11.84 -7.62 11.75
N LYS A 199 11.64 -6.51 12.45
CA LYS A 199 11.09 -6.47 13.80
C LYS A 199 9.98 -5.41 13.84
N PRO A 200 8.83 -5.75 14.43
CA PRO A 200 7.75 -4.75 14.55
C PRO A 200 8.18 -3.62 15.49
N VAL A 201 7.75 -2.41 15.19
CA VAL A 201 7.97 -1.22 16.02
C VAL A 201 6.68 -0.79 16.72
N ASN A 202 6.81 -0.18 17.89
CA ASN A 202 5.66 0.37 18.62
C ASN A 202 5.68 1.89 18.46
N ALA A 203 4.69 2.43 17.76
CA ALA A 203 4.60 3.85 17.49
C ALA A 203 3.14 4.33 17.35
N ARG A 204 2.94 5.63 17.59
CA ARG A 204 1.71 6.35 17.28
C ARG A 204 1.83 7.13 15.97
N TYR A 205 3.00 7.64 15.67
CA TYR A 205 3.25 8.47 14.49
C TYR A 205 4.19 7.77 13.53
N VAL A 206 3.88 7.87 12.24
CA VAL A 206 4.73 7.40 11.14
C VAL A 206 4.94 8.55 10.18
N ARG A 207 6.19 8.89 9.89
CA ARG A 207 6.58 9.95 8.96
C ARG A 207 7.36 9.38 7.80
N ILE A 208 6.98 9.77 6.57
CA ILE A 208 7.80 9.61 5.39
C ILE A 208 8.39 10.97 5.00
N THR A 209 9.69 11.02 4.75
CA THR A 209 10.41 12.22 4.32
C THR A 209 11.07 11.99 2.98
N ASN A 210 10.81 12.87 2.00
CA ASN A 210 11.42 12.85 0.68
C ASN A 210 12.92 13.18 0.75
N ILE A 211 13.74 12.39 0.08
CA ILE A 211 15.17 12.66 -0.16
C ILE A 211 15.40 12.97 -1.65
N TYR A 212 14.78 12.16 -2.53
CA TYR A 212 14.82 12.35 -3.98
C TYR A 212 13.56 11.77 -4.63
N PHE A 213 12.96 12.56 -5.49
CA PHE A 213 11.79 12.20 -6.28
C PHE A 213 12.12 12.31 -7.77
N PRO A 214 11.89 11.27 -8.59
CA PRO A 214 12.47 11.18 -9.94
C PRO A 214 11.88 12.18 -10.93
N SER A 215 10.61 12.56 -10.77
CA SER A 215 9.92 13.46 -11.69
C SER A 215 8.65 14.04 -11.06
N GLY A 216 8.36 15.30 -11.35
CA GLY A 216 7.16 15.98 -10.86
C GLY A 216 7.28 16.47 -9.43
N LYS A 217 6.23 16.27 -8.63
CA LYS A 217 6.14 16.69 -7.22
C LYS A 217 6.10 15.49 -6.29
N PHE A 218 6.63 15.64 -5.08
CA PHE A 218 6.48 14.61 -4.05
C PHE A 218 5.01 14.37 -3.77
N SER A 219 4.50 13.21 -4.17
CA SER A 219 3.08 12.90 -4.11
C SER A 219 2.85 11.43 -3.77
N ILE A 220 1.81 11.18 -2.98
CA ILE A 220 1.50 9.86 -2.40
C ILE A 220 0.01 9.59 -2.58
N SER A 221 -0.33 8.48 -3.24
CA SER A 221 -1.70 7.96 -3.35
C SER A 221 -2.06 6.98 -2.24
N GLY A 222 -1.08 6.44 -1.54
CA GLY A 222 -1.31 5.58 -0.38
C GLY A 222 -0.13 5.54 0.56
N LEU A 223 -0.33 5.93 1.82
CA LEU A 223 0.57 5.64 2.94
C LEU A 223 -0.16 4.68 3.88
N ARG A 224 0.11 3.40 3.70
CA ARG A 224 -0.60 2.31 4.34
C ARG A 224 0.26 1.68 5.42
N VAL A 225 -0.18 1.77 6.67
CA VAL A 225 0.52 1.23 7.84
C VAL A 225 -0.27 0.03 8.36
N PHE A 226 0.36 -1.14 8.38
CA PHE A 226 -0.27 -2.39 8.80
C PHE A 226 0.26 -2.86 10.15
N GLY A 227 -0.66 -3.27 11.02
CA GLY A 227 -0.27 -3.68 12.35
C GLY A 227 -1.42 -4.12 13.25
N LYS A 228 -1.12 -4.12 14.55
CA LYS A 228 -2.07 -4.47 15.61
C LYS A 228 -2.16 -3.33 16.63
N VAL A 229 -3.34 -3.12 17.15
CA VAL A 229 -3.55 -2.21 18.28
C VAL A 229 -3.48 -2.99 19.59
N ASP A 230 -2.87 -2.41 20.61
CA ASP A 230 -2.75 -3.07 21.93
C ASP A 230 -4.11 -3.20 22.62
N LYS A 231 -5.02 -2.25 22.35
CA LYS A 231 -6.39 -2.28 22.86
C LYS A 231 -7.34 -1.94 21.72
N PRO A 232 -8.35 -2.77 21.45
CA PRO A 232 -9.41 -2.40 20.52
C PRO A 232 -10.05 -1.08 20.97
N LEU A 233 -10.34 -0.20 20.02
CA LEU A 233 -11.15 0.99 20.31
C LEU A 233 -12.53 0.50 20.82
N PRO A 234 -13.11 1.15 21.83
CA PRO A 234 -14.49 0.87 22.23
C PRO A 234 -15.40 1.09 21.02
N ALA A 235 -16.32 0.15 20.83
CA ALA A 235 -17.31 0.15 19.75
C ALA A 235 -18.24 1.38 19.86
#